data_65d84c06bf24032ed0fe3767560a473b
#
_entry.id   65d84c06bf24032ed0fe3767560a473b
#
_cell.length_a   1.000
_cell.length_b   1.000
_cell.length_c   1.000
_cell.angle_alpha   90.00
_cell.angle_beta   90.00
_cell.angle_gamma   90.00
#
_symmetry.space_group_name_H-M   'P 1'
#
loop_
_entity.id
_entity.type
_entity.pdbx_description
1 polymer ?
#
loop_
_entity_poly.entity_id
_entity_poly.type
_entity_poly.pdbx_seq_one_letter_code
_entity_poly.pdbx_strand_id
1 'polypeptide(L)'
;MKKLMQVFASVMIATSTFGGVTSVAAKENTPAYKIEYQNADSMQSVFTKELHQKYANVKFKKKSKNVSVYESKNYKVKVKDLDIDTVGKQTVSIEGKNKNTNEKHSAEVSVKVEDTTAPVITCEDTITVEQNEAFDINRYVSLNEEGTVTVTKNVDTTNTGTFITTIKAKDTAGNVSEKNITVNVEKDFYQRIADAALAQIGVYQDCTMLVTNSLAAVGINFHGAPAAYLSLGPLTNNPVPGDICVYQGHVALYIGNGQAVHGGWFGCQTTIYSVECNQPLIGYVHVNR
;
A
#
# COMPACT_ATOMS: atom_id res chain seq x y z
N MET A 1 -36.05 27.15 15.16
CA MET A 1 -36.19 28.48 14.55
C MET A 1 -35.06 29.37 15.03
N LYS A 2 -33.98 29.53 14.22
CA LYS A 2 -33.04 30.67 14.30
C LYS A 2 -32.51 30.89 12.87
N LYS A 3 -32.82 32.09 12.36
CA LYS A 3 -32.59 32.57 11.02
C LYS A 3 -31.11 32.78 10.76
N LEU A 4 -30.64 32.33 9.62
CA LEU A 4 -29.34 32.70 9.00
C LEU A 4 -29.49 34.16 8.49
N MET A 5 -28.67 35.07 8.98
CA MET A 5 -28.54 36.41 8.45
C MET A 5 -27.38 36.42 7.44
N GLN A 6 -27.71 36.61 6.16
CA GLN A 6 -26.75 37.01 5.13
C GLN A 6 -26.44 38.48 5.30
N VAL A 7 -25.16 38.80 5.45
CA VAL A 7 -24.68 40.19 5.42
C VAL A 7 -24.18 40.47 3.99
N PHE A 8 -24.94 41.24 3.23
CA PHE A 8 -24.46 41.89 1.99
C PHE A 8 -23.72 43.17 2.40
N ALA A 9 -22.43 43.23 2.12
CA ALA A 9 -21.64 44.43 2.21
C ALA A 9 -21.76 45.21 0.88
N SER A 10 -22.54 46.29 0.88
CA SER A 10 -22.61 47.24 -0.20
C SER A 10 -21.38 48.14 -0.11
N VAL A 11 -20.54 48.14 -1.14
CA VAL A 11 -19.45 49.10 -1.29
C VAL A 11 -19.99 50.31 -2.05
N MET A 12 -20.10 51.43 -1.33
CA MET A 12 -20.33 52.74 -1.95
C MET A 12 -19.08 53.22 -2.70
N ILE A 13 -19.22 53.50 -3.99
CA ILE A 13 -18.21 54.17 -4.80
C ILE A 13 -18.35 55.66 -4.56
N ALA A 14 -17.34 56.26 -3.91
CA ALA A 14 -17.16 57.70 -3.88
C ALA A 14 -16.32 58.12 -5.09
N THR A 15 -16.91 58.82 -6.03
CA THR A 15 -16.19 59.48 -7.15
C THR A 15 -15.50 60.75 -6.66
N SER A 16 -14.16 60.72 -6.59
CA SER A 16 -13.35 61.95 -6.56
C SER A 16 -12.54 62.02 -7.83
N THR A 17 -12.86 63.00 -8.66
CA THR A 17 -12.08 63.38 -9.84
C THR A 17 -10.80 64.08 -9.41
N PHE A 18 -9.64 63.44 -9.60
CA PHE A 18 -8.36 64.14 -9.76
C PHE A 18 -7.44 63.34 -10.68
N GLY A 19 -6.95 64.03 -11.68
CA GLY A 19 -5.78 63.84 -12.55
C GLY A 19 -5.32 62.43 -12.92
N GLY A 20 -5.42 62.12 -14.20
CA GLY A 20 -5.04 60.90 -14.87
C GLY A 20 -3.71 60.25 -14.44
N VAL A 21 -3.87 59.06 -13.86
CA VAL A 21 -2.98 57.94 -14.07
C VAL A 21 -3.91 56.74 -14.29
N THR A 22 -4.08 56.36 -15.53
CA THR A 22 -4.71 55.07 -15.83
C THR A 22 -3.79 54.00 -15.27
N SER A 23 -4.11 53.50 -14.07
CA SER A 23 -3.58 52.22 -13.61
C SER A 23 -4.11 51.17 -14.57
N VAL A 24 -3.30 50.77 -15.53
CA VAL A 24 -3.52 49.52 -16.26
C VAL A 24 -3.52 48.45 -15.18
N ALA A 25 -4.72 47.97 -14.84
CA ALA A 25 -4.84 46.75 -14.02
C ALA A 25 -3.95 45.71 -14.67
N ALA A 26 -2.95 45.27 -13.94
CA ALA A 26 -2.10 44.17 -14.40
C ALA A 26 -3.02 43.04 -14.72
N LYS A 27 -3.15 42.69 -16.01
CA LYS A 27 -3.86 41.51 -16.47
C LYS A 27 -3.25 40.37 -15.66
N GLU A 28 -4.02 39.70 -14.79
CA GLU A 28 -3.56 38.51 -14.12
C GLU A 28 -2.98 37.61 -15.20
N ASN A 29 -1.67 37.40 -15.15
CA ASN A 29 -0.94 36.62 -16.14
C ASN A 29 -1.33 35.15 -15.93
N THR A 30 -2.46 34.74 -16.51
CA THR A 30 -2.88 33.32 -16.54
C THR A 30 -1.77 32.57 -17.26
N PRO A 31 -1.15 31.55 -16.68
CA PRO A 31 -0.10 30.78 -17.32
C PRO A 31 -0.58 30.26 -18.68
N ALA A 32 0.17 30.56 -19.72
CA ALA A 32 -0.19 30.15 -21.08
C ALA A 32 -0.06 28.64 -21.30
N TYR A 33 0.74 27.98 -20.46
CA TYR A 33 1.08 26.56 -20.60
C TYR A 33 1.08 25.86 -19.25
N LYS A 34 0.66 24.58 -19.26
CA LYS A 34 0.80 23.64 -18.17
C LYS A 34 1.98 22.72 -18.45
N ILE A 35 2.84 22.54 -17.46
CA ILE A 35 4.03 21.68 -17.51
C ILE A 35 3.86 20.62 -16.43
N GLU A 36 4.03 19.38 -16.80
CA GLU A 36 3.95 18.25 -15.86
C GLU A 36 5.13 18.26 -14.89
N TYR A 37 4.85 18.11 -13.61
CA TYR A 37 5.85 17.99 -12.54
C TYR A 37 6.83 16.86 -12.83
N GLN A 38 8.12 17.10 -12.59
CA GLN A 38 9.22 16.19 -12.87
C GLN A 38 9.32 15.63 -14.30
N ASN A 39 8.51 16.13 -15.23
CA ASN A 39 8.54 15.72 -16.63
C ASN A 39 9.08 16.82 -17.54
N ALA A 40 10.40 16.79 -17.80
CA ALA A 40 11.07 17.77 -18.65
C ALA A 40 10.55 17.76 -20.10
N ASP A 41 10.04 16.65 -20.62
CA ASP A 41 9.54 16.55 -21.99
C ASP A 41 8.19 17.24 -22.19
N SER A 42 7.46 17.56 -21.12
CA SER A 42 6.21 18.33 -21.19
C SER A 42 6.40 19.74 -21.78
N MET A 43 7.62 20.28 -21.79
CA MET A 43 7.97 21.53 -22.46
C MET A 43 7.89 21.50 -24.01
N GLN A 44 7.75 20.34 -24.63
CA GLN A 44 7.71 20.24 -26.10
C GLN A 44 6.55 21.01 -26.74
N SER A 45 5.40 21.06 -26.10
CA SER A 45 4.24 21.82 -26.56
C SER A 45 4.52 23.32 -26.61
N VAL A 46 5.30 23.83 -25.64
CA VAL A 46 5.75 25.23 -25.58
C VAL A 46 6.70 25.52 -26.73
N PHE A 47 7.68 24.67 -26.98
CA PHE A 47 8.66 24.87 -28.06
C PHE A 47 7.98 24.92 -29.43
N THR A 48 7.05 24.01 -29.68
CA THR A 48 6.32 23.95 -30.95
C THR A 48 5.57 25.26 -31.22
N LYS A 49 4.93 25.81 -30.20
CA LYS A 49 4.08 27.00 -30.34
C LYS A 49 4.88 28.30 -30.32
N GLU A 50 5.87 28.43 -29.45
CA GLU A 50 6.61 29.68 -29.24
C GLU A 50 7.86 29.80 -30.13
N LEU A 51 8.47 28.68 -30.53
CA LEU A 51 9.67 28.63 -31.36
C LEU A 51 9.43 28.03 -32.76
N HIS A 52 8.18 27.72 -33.11
CA HIS A 52 7.73 27.08 -34.34
C HIS A 52 7.97 25.57 -34.43
N GLN A 53 7.28 24.91 -35.39
CA GLN A 53 7.30 23.47 -35.65
C GLN A 53 8.71 22.85 -35.81
N LYS A 54 9.71 23.66 -36.22
CA LYS A 54 11.11 23.23 -36.34
C LYS A 54 11.67 22.59 -35.07
N TYR A 55 11.16 22.99 -33.89
CA TYR A 55 11.65 22.56 -32.58
C TYR A 55 10.83 21.44 -31.95
N ALA A 56 9.80 20.93 -32.64
CA ALA A 56 8.91 19.90 -32.10
C ALA A 56 9.59 18.59 -31.67
N ASN A 57 10.73 18.24 -32.32
CA ASN A 57 11.42 16.98 -32.09
C ASN A 57 12.67 17.08 -31.22
N VAL A 58 12.86 18.19 -30.50
CA VAL A 58 13.93 18.28 -29.50
C VAL A 58 13.54 17.51 -28.25
N LYS A 59 14.49 16.78 -27.66
CA LYS A 59 14.29 16.02 -26.42
C LYS A 59 15.18 16.55 -25.31
N PHE A 60 14.75 16.39 -24.08
CA PHE A 60 15.56 16.72 -22.93
C PHE A 60 16.90 15.98 -22.96
N LYS A 61 17.99 16.71 -22.71
CA LYS A 61 19.34 16.14 -22.70
C LYS A 61 20.02 16.27 -21.35
N LYS A 62 19.93 17.45 -20.72
CA LYS A 62 20.54 17.71 -19.42
C LYS A 62 20.03 18.98 -18.76
N LYS A 63 20.13 19.04 -17.43
CA LYS A 63 19.95 20.24 -16.60
C LYS A 63 21.31 20.67 -16.03
N SER A 64 21.60 21.96 -16.01
CA SER A 64 22.80 22.52 -15.37
C SER A 64 22.42 23.84 -14.72
N LYS A 65 22.47 23.91 -13.38
CA LYS A 65 21.94 25.05 -12.61
C LYS A 65 20.50 25.35 -13.05
N ASN A 66 20.23 26.60 -13.46
CA ASN A 66 18.91 27.08 -13.89
C ASN A 66 18.65 26.89 -15.39
N VAL A 67 19.40 26.04 -16.08
CA VAL A 67 19.28 25.88 -17.55
C VAL A 67 19.04 24.44 -17.89
N SER A 68 17.88 24.16 -18.47
CA SER A 68 17.55 22.90 -19.11
C SER A 68 17.87 22.94 -20.59
N VAL A 69 18.48 21.90 -21.12
CA VAL A 69 18.89 21.81 -22.52
C VAL A 69 18.16 20.68 -23.20
N TYR A 70 17.55 20.99 -24.33
CA TYR A 70 16.86 20.05 -25.23
C TYR A 70 17.56 20.06 -26.60
N GLU A 71 17.72 18.88 -27.20
CA GLU A 71 18.43 18.78 -28.49
C GLU A 71 17.76 17.79 -29.44
N SER A 72 17.87 18.07 -30.73
CA SER A 72 17.68 17.16 -31.85
C SER A 72 18.90 17.22 -32.76
N LYS A 73 18.90 16.48 -33.90
CA LYS A 73 19.97 16.52 -34.88
C LYS A 73 20.30 17.96 -35.29
N ASN A 74 19.30 18.77 -35.60
CA ASN A 74 19.47 20.08 -36.21
C ASN A 74 19.20 21.27 -35.27
N TYR A 75 18.57 21.04 -34.12
CA TYR A 75 18.12 22.11 -33.25
C TYR A 75 18.57 21.91 -31.81
N LYS A 76 18.74 22.99 -31.08
CA LYS A 76 19.02 23.04 -29.66
C LYS A 76 18.13 24.11 -29.03
N VAL A 77 17.48 23.74 -27.90
CA VAL A 77 16.71 24.71 -27.09
C VAL A 77 17.32 24.75 -25.70
N LYS A 78 17.46 25.96 -25.19
CA LYS A 78 17.81 26.26 -23.79
C LYS A 78 16.60 26.87 -23.12
N VAL A 79 16.26 26.37 -21.95
CA VAL A 79 15.22 26.92 -21.07
C VAL A 79 15.90 27.38 -19.80
N LYS A 80 15.77 28.65 -19.46
CA LYS A 80 16.28 29.24 -18.23
C LYS A 80 15.14 29.44 -17.25
N ASP A 81 15.47 29.34 -15.96
CA ASP A 81 14.59 29.63 -14.83
C ASP A 81 13.33 28.70 -14.74
N LEU A 82 13.42 27.52 -15.37
CA LEU A 82 12.44 26.47 -15.22
C LEU A 82 12.86 25.51 -14.09
N ASP A 83 12.02 25.39 -13.09
CA ASP A 83 12.11 24.37 -12.05
C ASP A 83 10.91 23.42 -12.14
N ILE A 84 11.11 22.25 -12.73
CA ILE A 84 10.07 21.21 -12.86
C ILE A 84 9.82 20.44 -11.55
N ASP A 85 10.69 20.62 -10.56
CA ASP A 85 10.60 19.97 -9.25
C ASP A 85 9.81 20.84 -8.24
N THR A 86 9.34 22.02 -8.66
CA THR A 86 8.53 22.92 -7.85
C THR A 86 7.22 23.24 -8.54
N VAL A 87 6.11 22.78 -7.97
CA VAL A 87 4.75 23.08 -8.46
C VAL A 87 4.46 24.57 -8.30
N GLY A 88 3.85 25.17 -9.32
CA GLY A 88 3.48 26.59 -9.29
C GLY A 88 3.69 27.33 -10.59
N LYS A 89 3.39 28.65 -10.56
CA LYS A 89 3.58 29.56 -11.70
C LYS A 89 5.05 29.98 -11.79
N GLN A 90 5.61 29.92 -12.99
CA GLN A 90 6.99 30.31 -13.28
C GLN A 90 7.05 31.11 -14.59
N THR A 91 7.96 32.07 -14.67
CA THR A 91 8.30 32.74 -15.93
C THR A 91 9.64 32.19 -16.41
N VAL A 92 9.64 31.64 -17.61
CA VAL A 92 10.81 30.97 -18.18
C VAL A 92 11.24 31.64 -19.47
N SER A 93 12.56 31.75 -19.70
CA SER A 93 13.13 32.22 -20.94
C SER A 93 13.56 31.06 -21.80
N ILE A 94 13.08 31.01 -23.05
CA ILE A 94 13.44 29.96 -24.01
C ILE A 94 14.23 30.52 -25.17
N GLU A 95 15.32 29.84 -25.54
CA GLU A 95 16.17 30.17 -26.68
C GLU A 95 16.36 28.96 -27.58
N GLY A 96 15.76 28.95 -28.75
CA GLY A 96 15.96 27.96 -29.80
C GLY A 96 17.08 28.39 -30.77
N LYS A 97 17.93 27.42 -31.15
CA LYS A 97 19.02 27.63 -32.12
C LYS A 97 19.02 26.51 -33.17
N ASN A 98 19.09 26.91 -34.46
CA ASN A 98 19.45 25.99 -35.54
C ASN A 98 20.97 25.74 -35.53
N LYS A 99 21.41 24.52 -35.43
CA LYS A 99 22.86 24.16 -35.34
C LYS A 99 23.60 24.39 -36.65
N ASN A 100 22.88 24.35 -37.77
CA ASN A 100 23.48 24.47 -39.12
C ASN A 100 23.56 25.93 -39.58
N THR A 101 22.49 26.71 -39.39
CA THR A 101 22.41 28.11 -39.86
C THR A 101 22.77 29.14 -38.78
N ASN A 102 22.88 28.72 -37.51
CA ASN A 102 23.00 29.60 -36.35
C ASN A 102 21.82 30.54 -36.09
N GLU A 103 20.73 30.42 -36.85
CA GLU A 103 19.49 31.15 -36.65
C GLU A 103 18.97 30.93 -35.22
N LYS A 104 18.50 31.97 -34.53
CA LYS A 104 18.00 31.94 -33.16
C LYS A 104 16.59 32.49 -33.08
N HIS A 105 15.81 31.90 -32.19
CA HIS A 105 14.49 32.35 -31.78
C HIS A 105 14.42 32.35 -30.27
N SER A 106 13.80 33.36 -29.67
CA SER A 106 13.66 33.46 -28.21
C SER A 106 12.28 33.95 -27.83
N ALA A 107 11.78 33.51 -26.70
CA ALA A 107 10.55 33.97 -26.10
C ALA A 107 10.64 33.90 -24.57
N GLU A 108 9.88 34.74 -23.88
CA GLU A 108 9.55 34.61 -22.46
C GLU A 108 8.12 34.12 -22.34
N VAL A 109 7.92 33.09 -21.54
CA VAL A 109 6.61 32.48 -21.38
C VAL A 109 6.29 32.22 -19.91
N SER A 110 5.02 32.40 -19.56
CA SER A 110 4.50 31.99 -18.25
C SER A 110 4.04 30.54 -18.33
N VAL A 111 4.59 29.71 -17.47
CA VAL A 111 4.22 28.30 -17.33
C VAL A 111 3.69 28.04 -15.92
N LYS A 112 2.86 27.01 -15.77
CA LYS A 112 2.46 26.46 -14.47
C LYS A 112 2.89 25.00 -14.40
N VAL A 113 3.78 24.69 -13.47
CA VAL A 113 4.13 23.30 -13.16
C VAL A 113 3.02 22.74 -12.30
N GLU A 114 2.40 21.67 -12.76
CA GLU A 114 1.31 20.94 -12.10
C GLU A 114 1.67 19.45 -12.08
N ASP A 115 1.34 18.79 -11.00
CA ASP A 115 1.36 17.33 -10.94
C ASP A 115 -0.04 16.84 -11.32
N THR A 116 -0.14 16.09 -12.42
CA THR A 116 -1.38 15.49 -12.91
C THR A 116 -1.30 13.96 -12.99
N THR A 117 -0.18 13.39 -12.55
CA THR A 117 0.09 11.96 -12.58
C THR A 117 -0.38 11.32 -11.28
N ALA A 118 -1.22 10.32 -11.37
CA ALA A 118 -1.68 9.59 -10.19
C ALA A 118 -0.60 8.62 -9.68
N PRO A 119 -0.53 8.37 -8.36
CA PRO A 119 0.45 7.47 -7.77
C PRO A 119 0.27 6.03 -8.26
N VAL A 120 1.36 5.31 -8.42
CA VAL A 120 1.35 3.89 -8.80
C VAL A 120 1.28 3.04 -7.53
N ILE A 121 0.24 2.19 -7.46
CA ILE A 121 0.04 1.25 -6.35
C ILE A 121 0.80 -0.04 -6.64
N THR A 122 1.77 -0.37 -5.80
CA THR A 122 2.45 -1.66 -5.78
C THR A 122 1.95 -2.48 -4.59
N CYS A 123 1.30 -3.61 -4.86
CA CYS A 123 0.71 -4.52 -3.89
C CYS A 123 0.44 -5.86 -4.56
N GLU A 124 0.49 -6.96 -3.82
CA GLU A 124 0.02 -8.26 -4.27
C GLU A 124 -1.48 -8.23 -4.57
N ASP A 125 -1.93 -9.03 -5.52
CA ASP A 125 -3.35 -9.10 -5.90
C ASP A 125 -4.19 -9.86 -4.87
N THR A 126 -3.54 -10.71 -4.06
CA THR A 126 -4.16 -11.48 -2.97
C THR A 126 -3.34 -11.33 -1.71
N ILE A 127 -3.99 -10.92 -0.63
CA ILE A 127 -3.44 -10.81 0.72
C ILE A 127 -4.12 -11.87 1.59
N THR A 128 -3.34 -12.62 2.36
CA THR A 128 -3.89 -13.55 3.37
C THR A 128 -3.64 -12.97 4.76
N VAL A 129 -4.69 -12.95 5.58
CA VAL A 129 -4.66 -12.53 6.99
C VAL A 129 -5.34 -13.57 7.86
N GLU A 130 -4.98 -13.62 9.13
CA GLU A 130 -5.63 -14.54 10.08
C GLU A 130 -6.93 -13.96 10.64
N GLN A 131 -7.83 -14.81 11.00
CA GLN A 131 -9.08 -14.45 11.66
C GLN A 131 -8.79 -13.66 12.95
N ASN A 132 -9.52 -12.58 13.16
CA ASN A 132 -9.38 -11.62 14.26
C ASN A 132 -8.08 -10.77 14.24
N GLU A 133 -7.19 -10.92 13.25
CA GLU A 133 -6.08 -10.00 13.04
C GLU A 133 -6.61 -8.67 12.47
N ALA A 134 -6.11 -7.54 12.99
CA ALA A 134 -6.47 -6.23 12.44
C ALA A 134 -5.90 -6.06 11.02
N PHE A 135 -6.78 -5.84 10.04
CA PHE A 135 -6.35 -5.57 8.66
C PHE A 135 -5.94 -4.12 8.49
N ASP A 136 -4.65 -3.89 8.30
CA ASP A 136 -4.08 -2.58 7.95
C ASP A 136 -3.43 -2.65 6.57
N ILE A 137 -4.05 -2.03 5.56
CA ILE A 137 -3.58 -2.03 4.18
C ILE A 137 -2.18 -1.41 4.01
N ASN A 138 -1.78 -0.48 4.88
CA ASN A 138 -0.47 0.16 4.79
C ASN A 138 0.70 -0.81 5.00
N ARG A 139 0.46 -1.99 5.57
CA ARG A 139 1.48 -3.06 5.73
C ARG A 139 1.78 -3.79 4.41
N TYR A 140 0.93 -3.67 3.40
CA TYR A 140 0.96 -4.47 2.17
C TYR A 140 1.15 -3.63 0.90
N VAL A 141 1.10 -2.30 1.00
CA VAL A 141 1.12 -1.37 -0.14
C VAL A 141 2.33 -0.46 -0.08
N SER A 142 2.93 -0.23 -1.26
CA SER A 142 3.87 0.86 -1.46
C SER A 142 3.44 1.72 -2.65
N LEU A 143 3.77 3.01 -2.59
CA LEU A 143 3.57 3.97 -3.68
C LEU A 143 4.93 4.39 -4.24
N ASN A 144 4.95 4.79 -5.52
CA ASN A 144 6.13 5.34 -6.18
C ASN A 144 6.44 6.79 -5.75
N GLU A 145 5.50 7.43 -5.03
CA GLU A 145 5.56 8.83 -4.59
C GLU A 145 4.83 9.03 -3.26
N GLU A 146 4.93 10.23 -2.68
CA GLU A 146 4.27 10.57 -1.42
C GLU A 146 2.74 10.65 -1.60
N GLY A 147 2.01 9.96 -0.74
CA GLY A 147 0.56 9.92 -0.82
C GLY A 147 -0.08 9.20 0.36
N THR A 148 -1.40 9.11 0.31
CA THR A 148 -2.22 8.41 1.30
C THR A 148 -2.87 7.19 0.68
N VAL A 149 -2.96 6.10 1.45
CA VAL A 149 -3.61 4.85 1.05
C VAL A 149 -4.82 4.60 1.93
N THR A 150 -5.93 4.23 1.31
CA THR A 150 -7.16 3.84 1.99
C THR A 150 -7.80 2.66 1.27
N VAL A 151 -8.72 1.96 1.92
CA VAL A 151 -9.59 0.96 1.29
C VAL A 151 -11.02 1.48 1.22
N THR A 152 -11.72 1.17 0.14
CA THR A 152 -13.11 1.62 -0.06
C THR A 152 -14.10 0.88 0.84
N LYS A 153 -13.75 -0.36 1.22
CA LYS A 153 -14.53 -1.20 2.12
C LYS A 153 -13.59 -1.89 3.09
N ASN A 154 -13.81 -1.69 4.39
CA ASN A 154 -13.05 -2.39 5.40
C ASN A 154 -13.30 -3.90 5.30
N VAL A 155 -12.25 -4.68 5.49
CA VAL A 155 -12.33 -6.14 5.57
C VAL A 155 -12.66 -6.52 7.00
N ASP A 156 -13.75 -7.26 7.15
CA ASP A 156 -14.14 -7.84 8.44
C ASP A 156 -13.38 -9.16 8.64
N THR A 157 -12.35 -9.11 9.49
CA THR A 157 -11.51 -10.29 9.79
C THR A 157 -12.11 -11.18 10.88
N THR A 158 -13.24 -10.86 11.48
CA THR A 158 -13.90 -11.73 12.47
C THR A 158 -14.49 -12.99 11.84
N ASN A 159 -14.74 -12.95 10.54
CA ASN A 159 -15.26 -14.08 9.76
C ASN A 159 -14.24 -14.54 8.72
N THR A 160 -14.02 -15.86 8.67
CA THR A 160 -13.20 -16.45 7.60
C THR A 160 -13.89 -16.37 6.26
N GLY A 161 -13.12 -16.20 5.19
CA GLY A 161 -13.66 -16.12 3.83
C GLY A 161 -12.80 -15.29 2.91
N THR A 162 -13.30 -15.09 1.70
CA THR A 162 -12.66 -14.28 0.67
C THR A 162 -13.41 -12.97 0.50
N PHE A 163 -12.72 -11.86 0.68
CA PHE A 163 -13.25 -10.50 0.58
C PHE A 163 -12.57 -9.76 -0.57
N ILE A 164 -13.34 -8.95 -1.30
CA ILE A 164 -12.80 -8.06 -2.33
C ILE A 164 -12.94 -6.63 -1.81
N THR A 165 -11.84 -5.88 -1.88
CA THR A 165 -11.81 -4.45 -1.58
C THR A 165 -10.99 -3.72 -2.64
N THR A 166 -11.18 -2.41 -2.73
CA THR A 166 -10.42 -1.54 -3.63
C THR A 166 -9.49 -0.67 -2.82
N ILE A 167 -8.20 -0.74 -3.12
CA ILE A 167 -7.20 0.20 -2.63
C ILE A 167 -7.40 1.50 -3.40
N LYS A 168 -7.41 2.62 -2.70
CA LYS A 168 -7.42 3.96 -3.26
C LYS A 168 -6.20 4.71 -2.74
N ALA A 169 -5.32 5.09 -3.66
CA ALA A 169 -4.16 5.92 -3.36
C ALA A 169 -4.40 7.35 -3.87
N LYS A 170 -4.01 8.34 -3.06
CA LYS A 170 -4.11 9.75 -3.40
C LYS A 170 -2.80 10.43 -3.05
N ASP A 171 -2.19 11.13 -4.03
CA ASP A 171 -0.98 11.94 -3.84
C ASP A 171 -1.27 13.29 -3.15
N THR A 172 -0.24 14.07 -2.97
CA THR A 172 -0.31 15.42 -2.38
C THR A 172 -0.96 16.46 -3.30
N ALA A 173 -0.92 16.23 -4.62
CA ALA A 173 -1.56 17.08 -5.62
C ALA A 173 -3.07 16.81 -5.77
N GLY A 174 -3.53 15.66 -5.29
CA GLY A 174 -4.93 15.25 -5.33
C GLY A 174 -5.27 14.24 -6.40
N ASN A 175 -4.28 13.76 -7.19
CA ASN A 175 -4.49 12.71 -8.18
C ASN A 175 -4.73 11.37 -7.49
N VAL A 176 -5.55 10.53 -8.11
CA VAL A 176 -6.03 9.28 -7.48
C VAL A 176 -5.83 8.11 -8.42
N SER A 177 -5.35 7.00 -7.88
CA SER A 177 -5.36 5.70 -8.51
C SER A 177 -6.09 4.67 -7.65
N GLU A 178 -6.58 3.61 -8.27
CA GLU A 178 -7.33 2.54 -7.63
C GLU A 178 -6.84 1.17 -8.09
N LYS A 179 -6.81 0.20 -7.17
CA LYS A 179 -6.49 -1.20 -7.46
C LYS A 179 -7.39 -2.12 -6.66
N ASN A 180 -8.04 -3.07 -7.32
CA ASN A 180 -8.79 -4.14 -6.65
C ASN A 180 -7.84 -5.21 -6.13
N ILE A 181 -8.11 -5.68 -4.91
CA ILE A 181 -7.39 -6.79 -4.29
C ILE A 181 -8.38 -7.78 -3.68
N THR A 182 -7.92 -9.00 -3.53
CA THR A 182 -8.58 -10.06 -2.79
C THR A 182 -7.92 -10.19 -1.41
N VAL A 183 -8.72 -10.26 -0.34
CA VAL A 183 -8.23 -10.56 1.00
C VAL A 183 -8.84 -11.87 1.46
N ASN A 184 -8.00 -12.87 1.69
CA ASN A 184 -8.39 -14.16 2.24
C ASN A 184 -8.20 -14.11 3.76
N VAL A 185 -9.31 -14.22 4.51
CA VAL A 185 -9.28 -14.36 5.97
C VAL A 185 -9.32 -15.85 6.29
N GLU A 186 -8.22 -16.39 6.77
CA GLU A 186 -8.08 -17.78 7.17
C GLU A 186 -8.29 -17.94 8.67
N LYS A 187 -8.64 -19.14 9.12
CA LYS A 187 -8.66 -19.44 10.55
C LYS A 187 -7.30 -19.19 11.16
N ASP A 188 -7.29 -18.80 12.43
CA ASP A 188 -6.08 -18.68 13.24
C ASP A 188 -5.23 -19.96 13.15
N PHE A 189 -3.92 -19.79 13.14
CA PHE A 189 -2.95 -20.88 12.98
C PHE A 189 -3.16 -22.02 13.98
N TYR A 190 -3.34 -21.70 15.26
CA TYR A 190 -3.53 -22.71 16.30
C TYR A 190 -4.91 -23.37 16.19
N GLN A 191 -5.94 -22.61 15.83
CA GLN A 191 -7.26 -23.17 15.57
C GLN A 191 -7.25 -24.18 14.42
N ARG A 192 -6.42 -23.95 13.38
CA ARG A 192 -6.24 -24.93 12.29
C ARG A 192 -5.63 -26.25 12.78
N ILE A 193 -4.66 -26.18 13.71
CA ILE A 193 -4.09 -27.39 14.34
C ILE A 193 -5.16 -28.14 15.14
N ALA A 194 -5.94 -27.41 15.95
CA ALA A 194 -7.03 -28.03 16.74
C ALA A 194 -8.10 -28.66 15.85
N ASP A 195 -8.52 -27.97 14.79
CA ASP A 195 -9.50 -28.48 13.82
C ASP A 195 -9.00 -29.74 13.12
N ALA A 196 -7.70 -29.75 12.75
CA ALA A 196 -7.07 -30.91 12.14
C ALA A 196 -7.02 -32.11 13.11
N ALA A 197 -6.84 -31.87 14.42
CA ALA A 197 -6.92 -32.93 15.44
C ALA A 197 -8.35 -33.44 15.57
N LEU A 198 -9.33 -32.56 15.64
CA LEU A 198 -10.76 -32.93 15.73
C LEU A 198 -11.22 -33.74 14.52
N ALA A 199 -10.72 -33.42 13.32
CA ALA A 199 -11.03 -34.15 12.09
C ALA A 199 -10.53 -35.63 12.10
N GLN A 200 -9.63 -35.98 13.02
CA GLN A 200 -9.07 -37.33 13.13
C GLN A 200 -9.78 -38.22 14.20
N ILE A 201 -10.85 -37.69 14.82
CA ILE A 201 -11.62 -38.49 15.81
C ILE A 201 -12.12 -39.79 15.17
N GLY A 202 -11.92 -40.93 15.87
CA GLY A 202 -12.26 -42.25 15.41
C GLY A 202 -11.18 -42.93 14.56
N VAL A 203 -10.13 -42.21 14.14
CA VAL A 203 -9.00 -42.80 13.40
C VAL A 203 -8.16 -43.67 14.34
N TYR A 204 -7.78 -44.88 13.89
CA TYR A 204 -6.87 -45.79 14.60
C TYR A 204 -5.42 -45.37 14.32
N GLN A 205 -4.79 -44.76 15.29
CA GLN A 205 -3.40 -44.27 15.23
C GLN A 205 -2.86 -44.03 16.64
N ASP A 206 -1.55 -43.95 16.79
CA ASP A 206 -0.92 -43.59 18.06
C ASP A 206 -0.98 -42.07 18.31
N CYS A 207 -0.55 -41.67 19.51
CA CYS A 207 -0.57 -40.26 19.93
C CYS A 207 0.35 -39.38 19.11
N THR A 208 1.48 -39.89 18.66
CA THR A 208 2.46 -39.10 17.90
C THR A 208 2.01 -38.86 16.45
N MET A 209 1.34 -39.87 15.84
CA MET A 209 0.75 -39.72 14.51
C MET A 209 -0.39 -38.70 14.48
N LEU A 210 -1.23 -38.68 15.49
CA LEU A 210 -2.26 -37.64 15.63
C LEU A 210 -1.66 -36.25 15.57
N VAL A 211 -0.64 -35.98 16.41
CA VAL A 211 0.00 -34.64 16.47
C VAL A 211 0.75 -34.34 15.17
N THR A 212 1.50 -35.31 14.61
CA THR A 212 2.19 -35.19 13.32
C THR A 212 1.23 -34.76 12.21
N ASN A 213 0.10 -35.46 12.06
CA ASN A 213 -0.89 -35.17 11.01
C ASN A 213 -1.56 -33.81 11.22
N SER A 214 -1.80 -33.41 12.47
CA SER A 214 -2.39 -32.10 12.79
C SER A 214 -1.43 -30.95 12.51
N LEU A 215 -0.14 -31.12 12.81
CA LEU A 215 0.89 -30.15 12.49
C LEU A 215 1.14 -30.00 10.97
N ALA A 216 1.05 -31.14 10.23
CA ALA A 216 1.16 -31.13 8.77
C ALA A 216 0.07 -30.26 8.09
N ALA A 217 -1.13 -30.15 8.71
CA ALA A 217 -2.21 -29.28 8.20
C ALA A 217 -1.87 -27.78 8.21
N VAL A 218 -0.84 -27.38 8.96
CA VAL A 218 -0.32 -25.99 8.99
C VAL A 218 1.10 -25.88 8.42
N GLY A 219 1.57 -26.92 7.71
CA GLY A 219 2.87 -26.93 7.02
C GLY A 219 4.06 -27.33 7.90
N ILE A 220 3.83 -27.76 9.15
CA ILE A 220 4.90 -28.24 10.03
C ILE A 220 5.09 -29.75 9.84
N ASN A 221 6.24 -30.12 9.25
CA ASN A 221 6.63 -31.52 9.05
C ASN A 221 7.52 -31.98 10.20
N PHE A 222 6.91 -32.59 11.22
CA PHE A 222 7.63 -33.07 12.38
C PHE A 222 7.03 -34.43 12.85
N HIS A 223 7.90 -35.37 13.17
CA HIS A 223 7.54 -36.61 13.81
C HIS A 223 8.63 -37.07 14.79
N GLY A 224 8.26 -37.53 15.96
CA GLY A 224 9.21 -37.96 16.97
C GLY A 224 8.56 -38.65 18.16
N ALA A 225 9.38 -39.11 19.09
CA ALA A 225 8.86 -39.59 20.38
C ALA A 225 8.17 -38.45 21.14
N PRO A 226 7.22 -38.78 22.08
CA PRO A 226 6.44 -37.75 22.78
C PRO A 226 7.24 -36.58 23.35
N ALA A 227 8.39 -36.83 24.00
CA ALA A 227 9.24 -35.78 24.56
C ALA A 227 9.90 -34.89 23.49
N ALA A 228 10.05 -35.33 22.24
CA ALA A 228 10.64 -34.54 21.19
C ALA A 228 9.79 -33.32 20.79
N TYR A 229 8.47 -33.38 21.01
CA TYR A 229 7.55 -32.27 20.74
C TYR A 229 7.80 -31.05 21.63
N LEU A 230 8.53 -31.17 22.75
CA LEU A 230 8.99 -30.05 23.57
C LEU A 230 9.91 -29.08 22.80
N SER A 231 10.55 -29.52 21.71
CA SER A 231 11.42 -28.68 20.88
C SER A 231 10.67 -27.75 19.92
N LEU A 232 9.35 -27.92 19.76
CA LEU A 232 8.57 -27.17 18.77
C LEU A 232 8.15 -25.77 19.22
N GLY A 233 8.36 -25.44 20.50
CA GLY A 233 8.05 -24.10 21.01
C GLY A 233 8.22 -23.98 22.52
N PRO A 234 7.95 -22.83 23.07
CA PRO A 234 8.02 -22.59 24.52
C PRO A 234 6.85 -23.29 25.25
N LEU A 235 7.08 -23.61 26.51
CA LEU A 235 6.00 -24.02 27.41
C LEU A 235 5.13 -22.83 27.80
N THR A 236 3.82 -23.04 27.87
CA THR A 236 2.85 -22.03 28.30
C THR A 236 1.97 -22.55 29.45
N ASN A 237 1.56 -21.64 30.33
CA ASN A 237 0.58 -21.91 31.37
C ASN A 237 -0.85 -21.46 30.98
N ASN A 238 -0.99 -20.82 29.83
CA ASN A 238 -2.27 -20.36 29.28
C ASN A 238 -2.48 -20.99 27.88
N PRO A 239 -2.78 -22.30 27.84
CA PRO A 239 -2.90 -22.99 26.56
C PRO A 239 -4.11 -22.50 25.75
N VAL A 240 -3.90 -22.40 24.44
CA VAL A 240 -4.95 -22.15 23.46
C VAL A 240 -5.24 -23.43 22.66
N PRO A 241 -6.44 -23.61 22.07
CA PRO A 241 -6.71 -24.73 21.17
C PRO A 241 -5.59 -24.82 20.11
N GLY A 242 -5.03 -26.03 19.89
CA GLY A 242 -3.89 -26.26 18.99
C GLY A 242 -2.54 -26.40 19.69
N ASP A 243 -2.40 -26.00 20.95
CA ASP A 243 -1.21 -26.31 21.75
C ASP A 243 -1.02 -27.79 21.99
N ILE A 244 0.22 -28.26 22.03
CA ILE A 244 0.52 -29.66 22.26
C ILE A 244 0.58 -29.95 23.77
N CYS A 245 -0.27 -30.83 24.26
CA CYS A 245 -0.14 -31.40 25.60
C CYS A 245 0.96 -32.47 25.58
N VAL A 246 2.08 -32.25 26.26
CA VAL A 246 3.18 -33.22 26.38
C VAL A 246 3.14 -33.89 27.73
N TYR A 247 3.10 -35.21 27.76
CA TYR A 247 3.08 -36.02 28.96
C TYR A 247 4.34 -36.93 29.03
N GLN A 248 4.50 -37.60 30.13
CA GLN A 248 5.49 -38.66 30.23
C GLN A 248 5.05 -39.87 29.36
N GLY A 249 5.67 -39.99 28.19
CA GLY A 249 5.39 -41.06 27.24
C GLY A 249 4.13 -40.90 26.36
N HIS A 250 3.49 -39.73 26.37
CA HIS A 250 2.30 -39.47 25.55
C HIS A 250 2.24 -38.01 25.08
N VAL A 251 1.50 -37.76 24.00
CA VAL A 251 1.19 -36.38 23.49
C VAL A 251 -0.28 -36.31 23.05
N ALA A 252 -0.88 -35.14 23.17
CA ALA A 252 -2.24 -34.86 22.73
C ALA A 252 -2.32 -33.41 22.22
N LEU A 253 -3.43 -33.02 21.62
CA LEU A 253 -3.66 -31.63 21.18
C LEU A 253 -4.79 -31.01 22.00
N TYR A 254 -4.48 -29.90 22.63
CA TYR A 254 -5.45 -29.13 23.43
C TYR A 254 -6.52 -28.52 22.53
N ILE A 255 -7.79 -28.63 22.96
CA ILE A 255 -8.96 -28.10 22.22
C ILE A 255 -9.80 -27.12 23.05
N GLY A 256 -9.31 -26.71 24.21
CA GLY A 256 -10.02 -25.80 25.10
C GLY A 256 -10.75 -26.55 26.25
N ASN A 257 -11.16 -25.78 27.26
CA ASN A 257 -11.99 -26.24 28.37
C ASN A 257 -11.44 -27.49 29.11
N GLY A 258 -10.11 -27.61 29.22
CA GLY A 258 -9.46 -28.76 29.87
C GLY A 258 -9.58 -30.08 29.10
N GLN A 259 -9.91 -30.02 27.81
CA GLN A 259 -10.01 -31.19 26.92
C GLN A 259 -8.91 -31.19 25.87
N ALA A 260 -8.54 -32.39 25.43
CA ALA A 260 -7.58 -32.61 24.35
C ALA A 260 -8.05 -33.78 23.46
N VAL A 261 -7.55 -33.80 22.23
CA VAL A 261 -7.65 -34.94 21.32
C VAL A 261 -6.44 -35.83 21.57
N HIS A 262 -6.69 -37.08 21.90
CA HIS A 262 -5.71 -38.14 22.21
C HIS A 262 -5.71 -39.20 21.11
N GLY A 263 -4.58 -39.54 20.55
CA GLY A 263 -4.40 -40.76 19.73
C GLY A 263 -3.94 -41.91 20.59
N GLY A 264 -4.21 -43.13 20.16
CA GLY A 264 -3.83 -44.34 20.89
C GLY A 264 -4.64 -44.61 22.17
N TRP A 265 -5.79 -43.99 22.32
CA TRP A 265 -6.70 -44.15 23.45
C TRP A 265 -7.67 -45.31 23.22
N PHE A 266 -8.23 -45.90 24.27
CA PHE A 266 -9.25 -46.96 24.20
C PHE A 266 -9.03 -48.02 23.09
N GLY A 267 -7.86 -48.61 23.01
CA GLY A 267 -7.52 -49.57 21.96
C GLY A 267 -7.05 -48.99 20.64
N CYS A 268 -6.26 -47.92 20.70
CA CYS A 268 -5.63 -47.20 19.59
C CYS A 268 -6.57 -46.27 18.80
N GLN A 269 -7.71 -45.86 19.35
CA GLN A 269 -8.56 -44.85 18.73
C GLN A 269 -8.11 -43.44 19.07
N THR A 270 -8.34 -42.51 18.13
CA THR A 270 -8.29 -41.06 18.38
C THR A 270 -9.62 -40.61 18.98
N THR A 271 -9.57 -39.95 20.13
CA THR A 271 -10.78 -39.52 20.85
C THR A 271 -10.54 -38.22 21.63
N ILE A 272 -11.62 -37.55 22.00
CA ILE A 272 -11.57 -36.44 22.96
C ILE A 272 -11.54 -37.03 24.36
N TYR A 273 -10.63 -36.53 25.19
CA TYR A 273 -10.54 -36.85 26.59
C TYR A 273 -10.04 -35.65 27.41
N SER A 274 -10.12 -35.78 28.75
CA SER A 274 -9.59 -34.76 29.65
C SER A 274 -8.07 -34.62 29.49
N VAL A 275 -7.56 -33.38 29.58
CA VAL A 275 -6.13 -33.16 29.75
C VAL A 275 -5.63 -33.79 31.03
N GLU A 276 -6.43 -33.75 32.11
CA GLU A 276 -6.16 -34.47 33.34
C GLU A 276 -6.51 -35.93 33.11
N CYS A 277 -5.49 -36.71 32.78
CA CYS A 277 -5.62 -38.17 32.57
C CYS A 277 -4.60 -38.91 33.46
N ASN A 278 -4.51 -40.24 33.29
CA ASN A 278 -3.58 -41.07 34.06
C ASN A 278 -2.10 -40.94 33.67
N GLN A 279 -1.77 -40.02 32.70
CA GLN A 279 -0.41 -39.72 32.29
C GLN A 279 0.03 -38.37 32.89
N PRO A 280 1.19 -38.30 33.57
CA PRO A 280 1.70 -37.02 34.11
C PRO A 280 1.97 -36.00 33.01
N LEU A 281 1.28 -34.85 33.07
CA LEU A 281 1.49 -33.74 32.16
C LEU A 281 2.83 -33.05 32.47
N ILE A 282 3.67 -32.88 31.45
CA ILE A 282 4.91 -32.09 31.52
C ILE A 282 4.58 -30.61 31.28
N GLY A 283 3.73 -30.33 30.31
CA GLY A 283 3.30 -28.95 29.98
C GLY A 283 2.63 -28.86 28.62
N TYR A 284 2.23 -27.63 28.30
CA TYR A 284 1.67 -27.28 26.99
C TYR A 284 2.74 -26.60 26.18
N VAL A 285 2.97 -27.05 24.95
CA VAL A 285 3.91 -26.45 24.03
C VAL A 285 3.14 -25.53 23.08
N HIS A 286 3.45 -24.24 23.14
CA HIS A 286 2.95 -23.26 22.18
C HIS A 286 3.85 -23.30 20.94
N VAL A 287 3.34 -23.90 19.87
CA VAL A 287 4.14 -24.23 18.67
C VAL A 287 4.62 -22.95 17.98
N ASN A 288 5.90 -22.87 17.65
CA ASN A 288 6.46 -21.78 16.86
C ASN A 288 5.90 -21.83 15.42
N ARG A 289 5.58 -20.65 14.88
CA ARG A 289 5.13 -20.46 13.50
C ARG A 289 6.28 -20.46 12.51
#